data_8ba79af1e651edae7c045419bbc124bc
#
_entry.id   8ba79af1e651edae7c045419bbc124bc
#
_cell.length_a   1.000
_cell.length_b   1.000
_cell.length_c   1.000
_cell.angle_alpha   90.00
_cell.angle_beta   90.00
_cell.angle_gamma   90.00
#
_symmetry.space_group_name_H-M   'P 1'
#
loop_
_entity.id
_entity.type
_entity.pdbx_description
1 polymer ?
#
loop_
_entity_poly.entity_id
_entity_poly.type
_entity_poly.pdbx_seq_one_letter_code
_entity_poly.pdbx_strand_id
1 'polypeptide(L)'
;MENIITITSDRDEDVFIHANMGHFITANAHINCYVGTSDIKHNHKVSVDAAMLLAQYYIERDIHVDTVLCLYETQALGAYLAHELARPSMLAPNPDSDICVLGPEYDATGNIIFRDNLIRMIQGKKVLVLISCITSGKTVERAIESIGYYGGEAVGVSAAFSATKEICGLEVNTIFTEEDVPSYEVYNSHDCPLCKQGIPVKAIANGYGYSKI
;
A
#
# COMPACT_ATOMS: atom_id res chain seq x y z
N MET A 1 17.25 -22.40 7.18
CA MET A 1 16.65 -21.35 8.03
C MET A 1 16.18 -20.24 7.10
N GLU A 2 15.00 -19.68 7.33
CA GLU A 2 14.55 -18.51 6.57
C GLU A 2 15.39 -17.32 7.01
N ASN A 3 15.96 -16.61 6.06
CA ASN A 3 16.77 -15.43 6.32
C ASN A 3 15.83 -14.21 6.38
N ILE A 4 15.10 -14.07 7.50
CA ILE A 4 14.15 -12.98 7.74
C ILE A 4 14.87 -11.92 8.57
N ILE A 5 14.86 -10.69 8.08
CA ILE A 5 15.42 -9.53 8.74
C ILE A 5 14.26 -8.61 9.14
N THR A 6 14.24 -8.15 10.39
CA THR A 6 13.29 -7.11 10.83
C THR A 6 13.91 -5.74 10.59
N ILE A 7 13.17 -4.85 9.97
CA ILE A 7 13.57 -3.48 9.65
C ILE A 7 12.57 -2.56 10.35
N THR A 8 13.06 -1.73 11.25
CA THR A 8 12.26 -0.74 11.99
C THR A 8 12.29 0.62 11.30
N SER A 9 11.24 1.39 11.45
CA SER A 9 11.17 2.75 10.92
C SER A 9 12.04 3.71 11.74
N ASP A 10 12.78 4.58 11.06
CA ASP A 10 13.55 5.65 11.71
C ASP A 10 12.64 6.69 12.38
N ARG A 11 11.35 6.74 12.00
CA ARG A 11 10.37 7.68 12.55
C ARG A 11 9.63 7.14 13.79
N ASP A 12 9.55 5.82 13.95
CA ASP A 12 8.91 5.14 15.08
C ASP A 12 9.42 3.70 15.18
N GLU A 13 10.08 3.34 16.29
CA GLU A 13 10.68 2.03 16.51
C GLU A 13 9.65 0.89 16.69
N ASP A 14 8.39 1.22 17.01
CA ASP A 14 7.30 0.27 17.10
C ASP A 14 6.70 -0.10 15.72
N VAL A 15 7.07 0.63 14.66
CA VAL A 15 6.66 0.35 13.29
C VAL A 15 7.78 -0.37 12.54
N PHE A 16 7.51 -1.58 12.06
CA PHE A 16 8.49 -2.43 11.41
C PHE A 16 7.91 -3.29 10.28
N ILE A 17 8.81 -3.78 9.42
CA ILE A 17 8.53 -4.74 8.35
C ILE A 17 9.49 -5.93 8.45
N HIS A 18 9.16 -7.03 7.78
CA HIS A 18 10.03 -8.20 7.68
C HIS A 18 10.50 -8.40 6.25
N ALA A 19 11.80 -8.39 6.02
CA ALA A 19 12.44 -8.68 4.74
C ALA A 19 12.86 -10.16 4.68
N ASN A 20 12.30 -10.92 3.74
CA ASN A 20 12.63 -12.33 3.53
C ASN A 20 13.37 -12.48 2.20
N MET A 21 14.68 -12.72 2.26
CA MET A 21 15.53 -12.83 1.07
C MET A 21 15.26 -14.12 0.29
N GLY A 22 15.24 -14.02 -1.03
CA GLY A 22 15.04 -15.16 -1.93
C GLY A 22 14.42 -14.75 -3.26
N HIS A 23 14.20 -15.72 -4.14
CA HIS A 23 13.56 -15.49 -5.43
C HIS A 23 12.04 -15.66 -5.31
N PHE A 24 11.30 -14.58 -5.44
CA PHE A 24 9.84 -14.58 -5.39
C PHE A 24 9.25 -14.09 -6.71
N ILE A 25 8.08 -14.62 -7.05
CA ILE A 25 7.30 -14.21 -8.22
C ILE A 25 6.05 -13.45 -7.74
N THR A 26 5.82 -12.28 -8.32
CA THR A 26 4.56 -11.54 -8.21
C THR A 26 3.80 -11.62 -9.54
N ALA A 27 2.56 -11.11 -9.58
CA ALA A 27 1.78 -11.07 -10.82
C ALA A 27 2.45 -10.26 -11.96
N ASN A 28 3.33 -9.32 -11.62
CA ASN A 28 3.88 -8.36 -12.59
C ASN A 28 5.42 -8.31 -12.63
N ALA A 29 6.10 -8.96 -11.68
CA ALA A 29 7.55 -8.86 -11.53
C ALA A 29 8.13 -10.07 -10.78
N HIS A 30 9.44 -10.26 -10.87
CA HIS A 30 10.21 -11.06 -9.93
C HIS A 30 10.93 -10.15 -8.94
N ILE A 31 11.11 -10.60 -7.71
CA ILE A 31 11.80 -9.86 -6.66
C ILE A 31 12.78 -10.77 -5.92
N ASN A 32 13.89 -10.20 -5.45
CA ASN A 32 14.89 -10.90 -4.67
C ASN A 32 14.63 -10.87 -3.16
N CYS A 33 13.57 -10.16 -2.76
CA CYS A 33 13.17 -10.05 -1.37
C CYS A 33 11.66 -9.88 -1.26
N TYR A 34 10.99 -10.69 -0.44
CA TYR A 34 9.61 -10.45 -0.06
C TYR A 34 9.55 -9.55 1.18
N VAL A 35 8.85 -8.42 1.05
CA VAL A 35 8.61 -7.48 2.15
C VAL A 35 7.29 -7.83 2.84
N GLY A 36 7.39 -8.36 4.05
CA GLY A 36 6.25 -8.74 4.89
C GLY A 36 5.73 -7.56 5.70
N THR A 37 4.49 -7.17 5.44
CA THR A 37 3.78 -6.05 6.09
C THR A 37 2.61 -6.54 6.94
N SER A 38 2.60 -7.82 7.33
CA SER A 38 1.47 -8.44 8.05
C SER A 38 1.20 -7.79 9.39
N ASP A 39 2.25 -7.39 10.11
CA ASP A 39 2.11 -6.71 11.41
C ASP A 39 1.43 -5.34 11.25
N ILE A 40 1.81 -4.57 10.23
CA ILE A 40 1.17 -3.28 9.91
C ILE A 40 -0.31 -3.46 9.54
N LYS A 41 -0.69 -4.58 8.90
CA LYS A 41 -2.09 -4.85 8.52
C LYS A 41 -2.94 -5.41 9.64
N HIS A 42 -2.37 -6.24 10.51
CA HIS A 42 -3.16 -7.12 11.40
C HIS A 42 -2.85 -6.96 12.89
N ASN A 43 -1.75 -6.29 13.25
CA ASN A 43 -1.44 -5.96 14.65
C ASN A 43 -1.99 -4.56 14.97
N HIS A 44 -2.92 -4.49 15.93
CA HIS A 44 -3.58 -3.23 16.32
C HIS A 44 -2.59 -2.10 16.62
N LYS A 45 -1.60 -2.35 17.50
CA LYS A 45 -0.65 -1.31 17.91
C LYS A 45 0.16 -0.81 16.71
N VAL A 46 0.79 -1.72 15.98
CA VAL A 46 1.61 -1.39 14.80
C VAL A 46 0.79 -0.67 13.72
N SER A 47 -0.49 -1.08 13.53
CA SER A 47 -1.40 -0.40 12.59
C SER A 47 -1.71 1.03 12.99
N VAL A 48 -1.93 1.30 14.28
CA VAL A 48 -2.19 2.67 14.78
C VAL A 48 -0.97 3.55 14.57
N ASP A 49 0.21 3.09 14.98
CA ASP A 49 1.46 3.85 14.87
C ASP A 49 1.81 4.10 13.39
N ALA A 50 1.65 3.10 12.52
CA ALA A 50 1.82 3.25 11.07
C ALA A 50 0.82 4.25 10.44
N ALA A 51 -0.44 4.24 10.89
CA ALA A 51 -1.46 5.20 10.43
C ALA A 51 -1.10 6.64 10.81
N MET A 52 -0.58 6.86 12.01
CA MET A 52 -0.10 8.18 12.46
C MET A 52 1.03 8.68 11.56
N LEU A 53 2.01 7.82 11.23
CA LEU A 53 3.12 8.18 10.33
C LEU A 53 2.64 8.53 8.91
N LEU A 54 1.66 7.79 8.39
CA LEU A 54 1.09 8.04 7.06
C LEU A 54 0.21 9.30 7.03
N ALA A 55 -0.52 9.60 8.11
CA ALA A 55 -1.40 10.76 8.19
C ALA A 55 -0.64 12.09 8.13
N GLN A 56 0.57 12.15 8.68
CA GLN A 56 1.40 13.37 8.74
C GLN A 56 1.59 14.01 7.36
N TYR A 57 1.83 13.22 6.32
CA TYR A 57 2.01 13.70 4.95
C TYR A 57 0.83 14.54 4.45
N TYR A 58 -0.41 14.07 4.71
CA TYR A 58 -1.65 14.73 4.27
C TYR A 58 -1.97 15.94 5.12
N ILE A 59 -1.71 15.87 6.43
CA ILE A 59 -1.92 16.97 7.39
C ILE A 59 -0.99 18.13 7.07
N GLU A 60 0.30 17.87 6.85
CA GLU A 60 1.30 18.91 6.55
C GLU A 60 1.08 19.61 5.21
N ARG A 61 0.43 18.93 4.25
CA ARG A 61 0.15 19.45 2.92
C ARG A 61 -1.28 19.95 2.72
N ASP A 62 -2.10 19.92 3.77
CA ASP A 62 -3.52 20.29 3.75
C ASP A 62 -4.32 19.55 2.66
N ILE A 63 -4.04 18.24 2.50
CA ILE A 63 -4.70 17.41 1.49
C ILE A 63 -6.00 16.85 2.07
N HIS A 64 -7.13 17.30 1.53
CA HIS A 64 -8.45 16.80 1.93
C HIS A 64 -8.70 15.39 1.38
N VAL A 65 -9.26 14.50 2.22
CA VAL A 65 -9.62 13.12 1.89
C VAL A 65 -11.05 12.83 2.31
N ASP A 66 -11.90 12.43 1.37
CA ASP A 66 -13.28 11.98 1.64
C ASP A 66 -13.36 10.46 1.82
N THR A 67 -12.49 9.71 1.15
CA THR A 67 -12.54 8.25 1.14
C THR A 67 -11.15 7.65 1.12
N VAL A 68 -10.92 6.62 1.93
CA VAL A 68 -9.73 5.76 1.88
C VAL A 68 -10.10 4.46 1.19
N LEU A 69 -9.53 4.24 -0.01
CA LEU A 69 -9.69 2.99 -0.76
C LEU A 69 -8.57 2.01 -0.36
N CYS A 70 -8.94 1.00 0.40
CA CYS A 70 -8.03 0.03 1.00
C CYS A 70 -7.84 -1.19 0.09
N LEU A 71 -6.65 -1.38 -0.47
CA LEU A 71 -6.30 -2.52 -1.30
C LEU A 71 -5.66 -3.64 -0.44
N TYR A 72 -5.98 -4.91 -0.75
CA TYR A 72 -5.36 -6.09 -0.14
C TYR A 72 -5.34 -6.10 1.41
N GLU A 73 -6.54 -6.07 2.01
CA GLU A 73 -6.73 -6.20 3.48
C GLU A 73 -6.08 -5.08 4.31
N THR A 74 -6.02 -3.86 3.77
CA THR A 74 -5.53 -2.70 4.53
C THR A 74 -6.65 -1.92 5.25
N GLN A 75 -7.87 -2.49 5.38
CA GLN A 75 -9.02 -1.78 5.95
C GLN A 75 -8.81 -1.38 7.43
N ALA A 76 -8.13 -2.22 8.23
CA ALA A 76 -7.82 -1.87 9.61
C ALA A 76 -6.89 -0.65 9.67
N LEU A 77 -5.79 -0.69 8.92
CA LEU A 77 -4.87 0.44 8.76
C LEU A 77 -5.60 1.68 8.22
N GLY A 78 -6.48 1.49 7.21
CA GLY A 78 -7.28 2.56 6.63
C GLY A 78 -8.24 3.21 7.60
N ALA A 79 -8.85 2.44 8.52
CA ALA A 79 -9.72 2.97 9.57
C ALA A 79 -8.94 3.83 10.57
N TYR A 80 -7.73 3.41 10.96
CA TYR A 80 -6.87 4.23 11.83
C TYR A 80 -6.36 5.47 11.09
N LEU A 81 -5.98 5.34 9.80
CA LEU A 81 -5.57 6.49 8.99
C LEU A 81 -6.71 7.52 8.85
N ALA A 82 -7.93 7.07 8.56
CA ALA A 82 -9.11 7.94 8.51
C ALA A 82 -9.36 8.63 9.86
N HIS A 83 -9.20 7.90 10.98
CA HIS A 83 -9.31 8.46 12.32
C HIS A 83 -8.28 9.58 12.55
N GLU A 84 -7.01 9.37 12.20
CA GLU A 84 -5.96 10.38 12.37
C GLU A 84 -6.19 11.61 11.47
N LEU A 85 -6.64 11.42 10.23
CA LEU A 85 -6.96 12.50 9.30
C LEU A 85 -8.17 13.33 9.75
N ALA A 86 -9.15 12.72 10.45
CA ALA A 86 -10.34 13.39 10.96
C ALA A 86 -10.19 13.95 12.38
N ARG A 87 -9.05 13.72 13.06
CA ARG A 87 -8.84 14.21 14.44
C ARG A 87 -8.96 15.73 14.50
N PRO A 88 -9.73 16.25 15.48
CA PRO A 88 -9.82 17.69 15.68
C PRO A 88 -8.45 18.29 16.00
N SER A 89 -7.91 19.06 15.06
CA SER A 89 -6.64 19.78 15.23
C SER A 89 -6.68 21.04 14.39
N MET A 90 -5.95 22.07 14.80
CA MET A 90 -5.86 23.32 14.02
C MET A 90 -5.18 23.13 12.65
N LEU A 91 -4.51 21.99 12.46
CA LEU A 91 -3.79 21.65 11.22
C LEU A 91 -4.46 20.49 10.44
N ALA A 92 -5.55 19.92 10.95
CA ALA A 92 -6.21 18.79 10.29
C ALA A 92 -6.93 19.25 9.01
N PRO A 93 -6.66 18.64 7.85
CA PRO A 93 -7.35 18.98 6.60
C PRO A 93 -8.82 18.57 6.60
N ASN A 94 -9.21 17.68 7.51
CA ASN A 94 -10.55 17.10 7.60
C ASN A 94 -11.12 17.13 9.04
N PRO A 95 -11.11 18.26 9.77
CA PRO A 95 -11.55 18.28 11.15
C PRO A 95 -13.02 17.85 11.25
N ASP A 96 -13.29 16.85 12.10
CA ASP A 96 -14.64 16.27 12.30
C ASP A 96 -15.32 15.73 11.03
N SER A 97 -14.56 15.39 9.99
CA SER A 97 -15.09 14.86 8.74
C SER A 97 -15.44 13.38 8.82
N ASP A 98 -16.48 12.99 8.09
CA ASP A 98 -16.91 11.60 7.95
C ASP A 98 -16.16 10.97 6.75
N ILE A 99 -15.00 10.39 7.02
CA ILE A 99 -14.17 9.75 6.00
C ILE A 99 -14.62 8.30 5.81
N CYS A 100 -15.01 7.95 4.57
CA CYS A 100 -15.37 6.57 4.22
C CYS A 100 -14.13 5.68 4.09
N VAL A 101 -14.22 4.42 4.56
CA VAL A 101 -13.17 3.41 4.39
C VAL A 101 -13.73 2.26 3.58
N LEU A 102 -13.22 2.03 2.37
CA LEU A 102 -13.72 1.05 1.42
C LEU A 102 -12.67 0.00 1.07
N GLY A 103 -13.11 -1.26 0.93
CA GLY A 103 -12.35 -2.29 0.23
C GLY A 103 -12.96 -2.49 -1.16
N PRO A 104 -12.15 -2.63 -2.22
CA PRO A 104 -12.67 -2.91 -3.56
C PRO A 104 -13.11 -4.35 -3.72
N GLU A 105 -14.02 -4.59 -4.64
CA GLU A 105 -14.28 -5.89 -5.23
C GLU A 105 -13.49 -6.01 -6.54
N TYR A 106 -12.99 -7.20 -6.85
CA TYR A 106 -12.25 -7.46 -8.09
C TYR A 106 -13.07 -8.39 -8.99
N ASP A 107 -13.12 -8.08 -10.28
CA ASP A 107 -13.66 -9.01 -11.28
C ASP A 107 -12.67 -10.14 -11.61
N ALA A 108 -13.06 -11.06 -12.47
CA ALA A 108 -12.24 -12.19 -12.89
C ALA A 108 -10.94 -11.78 -13.63
N THR A 109 -10.86 -10.55 -14.11
CA THR A 109 -9.70 -9.97 -14.81
C THR A 109 -8.84 -9.08 -13.90
N GLY A 110 -9.27 -8.91 -12.63
CA GLY A 110 -8.56 -8.11 -11.63
C GLY A 110 -8.85 -6.60 -11.70
N ASN A 111 -9.91 -6.19 -12.41
CA ASN A 111 -10.36 -4.81 -12.37
C ASN A 111 -11.16 -4.54 -11.10
N ILE A 112 -11.06 -3.31 -10.59
CA ILE A 112 -11.82 -2.86 -9.44
C ILE A 112 -13.24 -2.50 -9.83
N ILE A 113 -14.21 -3.04 -9.09
CA ILE A 113 -15.62 -2.76 -9.24
C ILE A 113 -16.15 -2.15 -7.95
N PHE A 114 -16.95 -1.09 -8.07
CA PHE A 114 -17.77 -0.56 -6.98
C PHE A 114 -19.25 -0.88 -7.23
N ARG A 115 -19.89 -1.50 -6.24
CA ARG A 115 -21.33 -1.75 -6.29
C ARG A 115 -22.11 -0.42 -6.17
N ASP A 116 -23.32 -0.38 -6.70
CA ASP A 116 -24.15 0.84 -6.77
C ASP A 116 -24.30 1.56 -5.42
N ASN A 117 -24.40 0.80 -4.32
CA ASN A 117 -24.47 1.36 -2.97
C ASN A 117 -23.18 2.02 -2.50
N LEU A 118 -22.03 1.72 -3.12
CA LEU A 118 -20.71 2.27 -2.80
C LEU A 118 -20.29 3.41 -3.73
N ILE A 119 -20.89 3.52 -4.92
CA ILE A 119 -20.52 4.54 -5.93
C ILE A 119 -20.58 5.95 -5.32
N ARG A 120 -21.56 6.24 -4.46
CA ARG A 120 -21.72 7.54 -3.79
C ARG A 120 -20.51 7.91 -2.89
N MET A 121 -19.71 6.93 -2.49
CA MET A 121 -18.51 7.12 -1.66
C MET A 121 -17.25 7.35 -2.52
N ILE A 122 -17.39 7.30 -3.85
CA ILE A 122 -16.32 7.53 -4.83
C ILE A 122 -16.65 8.71 -5.72
N GLN A 123 -17.89 8.78 -6.26
CA GLN A 123 -18.31 9.80 -7.22
C GLN A 123 -18.25 11.21 -6.61
N GLY A 124 -17.48 12.10 -7.23
CA GLY A 124 -17.24 13.47 -6.75
C GLY A 124 -16.44 13.55 -5.46
N LYS A 125 -15.76 12.47 -5.06
CA LYS A 125 -14.99 12.37 -3.82
C LYS A 125 -13.50 12.42 -4.07
N LYS A 126 -12.76 12.95 -3.10
CA LYS A 126 -11.31 12.92 -3.01
C LYS A 126 -10.87 11.61 -2.35
N VAL A 127 -10.26 10.73 -3.13
CA VAL A 127 -9.97 9.35 -2.74
C VAL A 127 -8.47 9.14 -2.53
N LEU A 128 -8.11 8.70 -1.34
CA LEU A 128 -6.76 8.24 -0.99
C LEU A 128 -6.68 6.73 -1.24
N VAL A 129 -5.73 6.29 -2.06
CA VAL A 129 -5.43 4.87 -2.27
C VAL A 129 -4.46 4.39 -1.21
N LEU A 130 -4.85 3.37 -0.43
CA LEU A 130 -4.02 2.75 0.61
C LEU A 130 -3.71 1.30 0.25
N ILE A 131 -2.43 0.94 0.28
CA ILE A 131 -1.96 -0.42 0.02
C ILE A 131 -0.81 -0.76 0.99
N SER A 132 -0.58 -2.03 1.28
CA SER A 132 0.49 -2.40 2.19
C SER A 132 1.88 -2.39 1.55
N CYS A 133 1.99 -2.81 0.28
CA CYS A 133 3.27 -2.94 -0.41
C CYS A 133 3.12 -2.60 -1.90
N ILE A 134 4.00 -1.73 -2.41
CA ILE A 134 4.09 -1.37 -3.82
C ILE A 134 5.44 -1.87 -4.38
N THR A 135 5.39 -2.72 -5.42
CA THR A 135 6.55 -3.15 -6.19
C THR A 135 6.61 -2.40 -7.53
N SER A 136 5.74 -2.73 -8.47
CA SER A 136 5.70 -2.13 -9.81
C SER A 136 4.65 -1.02 -9.97
N GLY A 137 3.82 -0.76 -8.99
CA GLY A 137 2.76 0.26 -9.05
C GLY A 137 1.51 -0.10 -9.85
N LYS A 138 1.52 -1.13 -10.70
CA LYS A 138 0.41 -1.47 -11.62
C LYS A 138 -0.95 -1.67 -10.95
N THR A 139 -0.99 -2.18 -9.72
CA THR A 139 -2.25 -2.32 -8.98
C THR A 139 -2.82 -0.97 -8.58
N VAL A 140 -1.94 -0.04 -8.20
CA VAL A 140 -2.33 1.33 -7.83
C VAL A 140 -2.76 2.12 -9.07
N GLU A 141 -2.07 1.96 -10.21
CA GLU A 141 -2.48 2.56 -11.49
C GLU A 141 -3.93 2.17 -11.84
N ARG A 142 -4.26 0.87 -11.78
CA ARG A 142 -5.62 0.37 -12.01
C ARG A 142 -6.64 0.92 -11.01
N ALA A 143 -6.24 1.09 -9.75
CA ALA A 143 -7.11 1.68 -8.74
C ALA A 143 -7.42 3.16 -9.06
N ILE A 144 -6.40 3.93 -9.46
CA ILE A 144 -6.57 5.34 -9.88
C ILE A 144 -7.46 5.43 -11.11
N GLU A 145 -7.24 4.58 -12.13
CA GLU A 145 -8.10 4.51 -13.32
C GLU A 145 -9.56 4.19 -12.95
N SER A 146 -9.76 3.22 -12.05
CA SER A 146 -11.12 2.85 -11.60
C SER A 146 -11.78 3.98 -10.82
N ILE A 147 -11.07 4.68 -9.94
CA ILE A 147 -11.59 5.87 -9.23
C ILE A 147 -12.08 6.90 -10.26
N GLY A 148 -11.25 7.23 -11.27
CA GLY A 148 -11.62 8.16 -12.33
C GLY A 148 -12.84 7.70 -13.16
N TYR A 149 -12.90 6.39 -13.48
CA TYR A 149 -14.05 5.82 -14.20
C TYR A 149 -15.38 6.01 -13.44
N TYR A 150 -15.37 5.88 -12.12
CA TYR A 150 -16.55 6.12 -11.28
C TYR A 150 -16.75 7.58 -10.87
N GLY A 151 -15.96 8.50 -11.46
CA GLY A 151 -16.12 9.95 -11.27
C GLY A 151 -15.52 10.49 -9.96
N GLY A 152 -14.60 9.77 -9.34
CA GLY A 152 -13.82 10.24 -8.21
C GLY A 152 -12.50 10.89 -8.64
N GLU A 153 -11.80 11.50 -7.68
CA GLU A 153 -10.47 12.09 -7.85
C GLU A 153 -9.49 11.38 -6.90
N ALA A 154 -8.44 10.75 -7.43
CA ALA A 154 -7.36 10.22 -6.61
C ALA A 154 -6.46 11.39 -6.16
N VAL A 155 -6.39 11.63 -4.84
CA VAL A 155 -5.64 12.77 -4.27
C VAL A 155 -4.36 12.34 -3.57
N GLY A 156 -4.11 11.05 -3.45
CA GLY A 156 -2.89 10.53 -2.85
C GLY A 156 -2.80 9.01 -2.92
N VAL A 157 -1.59 8.53 -2.74
CA VAL A 157 -1.24 7.11 -2.63
C VAL A 157 -0.43 6.93 -1.37
N SER A 158 -0.84 6.01 -0.48
CA SER A 158 -0.08 5.63 0.71
C SER A 158 0.23 4.14 0.75
N ALA A 159 1.43 3.83 1.19
CA ALA A 159 1.88 2.45 1.37
C ALA A 159 2.70 2.27 2.65
N ALA A 160 2.73 1.07 3.22
CA ALA A 160 3.70 0.77 4.25
C ALA A 160 5.11 0.65 3.66
N PHE A 161 5.23 -0.01 2.50
CA PHE A 161 6.48 -0.11 1.73
C PHE A 161 6.24 0.24 0.26
N SER A 162 7.16 0.98 -0.36
CA SER A 162 7.14 1.24 -1.80
C SER A 162 8.53 1.24 -2.42
N ALA A 163 8.66 0.50 -3.54
CA ALA A 163 9.80 0.58 -4.45
C ALA A 163 9.60 1.63 -5.58
N THR A 164 8.53 2.44 -5.50
CA THR A 164 8.20 3.45 -6.51
C THR A 164 7.89 4.77 -5.81
N LYS A 165 8.51 5.86 -6.27
CA LYS A 165 8.37 7.20 -5.67
C LYS A 165 7.13 7.95 -6.18
N GLU A 166 6.65 7.63 -7.38
CA GLU A 166 5.53 8.33 -8.04
C GLU A 166 4.70 7.35 -8.87
N ILE A 167 3.38 7.49 -8.89
CA ILE A 167 2.45 6.71 -9.72
C ILE A 167 1.38 7.66 -10.27
N CYS A 168 1.20 7.70 -11.60
CA CYS A 168 0.22 8.55 -12.30
C CYS A 168 0.31 10.05 -11.91
N GLY A 169 1.52 10.57 -11.64
CA GLY A 169 1.73 11.96 -11.24
C GLY A 169 1.47 12.24 -9.75
N LEU A 170 1.14 11.22 -8.96
CA LEU A 170 1.00 11.32 -7.51
C LEU A 170 2.25 10.79 -6.81
N GLU A 171 2.82 11.59 -5.92
CA GLU A 171 3.89 11.15 -5.02
C GLU A 171 3.37 10.03 -4.10
N VAL A 172 4.16 8.98 -3.92
CA VAL A 172 3.82 7.87 -3.02
C VAL A 172 4.30 8.20 -1.61
N ASN A 173 3.35 8.44 -0.71
CA ASN A 173 3.63 8.56 0.72
C ASN A 173 3.87 7.16 1.31
N THR A 174 5.07 6.90 1.83
CA THR A 174 5.42 5.58 2.35
C THR A 174 6.22 5.67 3.66
N ILE A 175 6.13 4.60 4.47
CA ILE A 175 6.92 4.47 5.70
C ILE A 175 8.31 3.93 5.38
N PHE A 176 8.37 2.90 4.51
CA PHE A 176 9.59 2.24 4.08
C PHE A 176 9.76 2.31 2.57
N THR A 177 10.99 2.45 2.13
CA THR A 177 11.41 2.49 0.73
C THR A 177 12.31 1.30 0.37
N GLU A 178 12.67 1.17 -0.89
CA GLU A 178 13.68 0.19 -1.31
C GLU A 178 15.07 0.41 -0.68
N GLU A 179 15.36 1.66 -0.27
CA GLU A 179 16.63 2.04 0.35
C GLU A 179 16.78 1.45 1.78
N ASP A 180 15.64 1.19 2.46
CA ASP A 180 15.59 0.59 3.80
C ASP A 180 15.80 -0.93 3.77
N VAL A 181 15.58 -1.57 2.62
CA VAL A 181 15.69 -3.03 2.47
C VAL A 181 17.01 -3.39 1.79
N PRO A 182 17.94 -4.08 2.48
CA PRO A 182 19.26 -4.40 1.92
C PRO A 182 19.18 -5.10 0.57
N SER A 183 19.81 -4.51 -0.45
CA SER A 183 19.90 -5.06 -1.80
C SER A 183 18.54 -5.41 -2.45
N TYR A 184 17.47 -4.66 -2.13
CA TYR A 184 16.17 -4.90 -2.73
C TYR A 184 16.19 -4.61 -4.22
N GLU A 185 15.72 -5.56 -5.03
CA GLU A 185 15.63 -5.39 -6.49
C GLU A 185 14.33 -6.00 -7.04
N VAL A 186 13.74 -5.28 -8.01
CA VAL A 186 12.57 -5.70 -8.79
C VAL A 186 13.02 -5.99 -10.21
N TYR A 187 12.70 -7.17 -10.73
CA TYR A 187 13.10 -7.62 -12.07
C TYR A 187 11.88 -7.79 -12.97
N ASN A 188 12.07 -7.49 -14.25
CA ASN A 188 11.10 -7.90 -15.26
C ASN A 188 11.04 -9.45 -15.31
N SER A 189 9.82 -10.02 -15.34
CA SER A 189 9.62 -11.47 -15.36
C SER A 189 10.29 -12.17 -16.55
N HIS A 190 10.41 -11.48 -17.71
CA HIS A 190 11.06 -12.03 -18.90
C HIS A 190 12.59 -11.89 -18.89
N ASP A 191 13.14 -11.06 -18.00
CA ASP A 191 14.59 -10.76 -17.96
C ASP A 191 15.17 -10.86 -16.52
N CYS A 192 14.63 -11.73 -15.70
CA CYS A 192 15.05 -11.92 -14.33
C CYS A 192 16.46 -12.55 -14.25
N PRO A 193 17.45 -11.91 -13.62
CA PRO A 193 18.80 -12.47 -13.47
C PRO A 193 18.81 -13.70 -12.56
N LEU A 194 17.92 -13.81 -11.59
CA LEU A 194 17.82 -14.99 -10.72
C LEU A 194 17.36 -16.21 -11.50
N CYS A 195 16.40 -16.05 -12.43
CA CYS A 195 16.00 -17.12 -13.36
C CYS A 195 17.17 -17.55 -14.25
N LYS A 196 17.92 -16.60 -14.81
CA LYS A 196 19.08 -16.88 -15.67
C LYS A 196 20.20 -17.63 -14.94
N GLN A 197 20.35 -17.38 -13.65
CA GLN A 197 21.31 -18.08 -12.78
C GLN A 197 20.79 -19.43 -12.28
N GLY A 198 19.56 -19.84 -12.64
CA GLY A 198 18.96 -21.09 -12.19
C GLY A 198 18.58 -21.09 -10.71
N ILE A 199 18.47 -19.92 -10.08
CA ILE A 199 18.03 -19.80 -8.66
C ILE A 199 16.54 -20.15 -8.59
N PRO A 200 16.15 -21.21 -7.83
CA PRO A 200 14.77 -21.66 -7.79
C PRO A 200 13.86 -20.59 -7.18
N VAL A 201 12.62 -20.54 -7.68
CA VAL A 201 11.57 -19.72 -7.08
C VAL A 201 11.19 -20.27 -5.72
N LYS A 202 11.23 -19.44 -4.70
CA LYS A 202 10.93 -19.81 -3.31
C LYS A 202 9.43 -19.81 -3.03
N ALA A 203 8.72 -18.82 -3.59
CA ALA A 203 7.29 -18.65 -3.37
C ALA A 203 6.66 -17.72 -4.42
N ILE A 204 5.32 -17.81 -4.53
CA ILE A 204 4.49 -16.85 -5.23
C ILE A 204 3.97 -15.84 -4.20
N ALA A 205 4.13 -14.55 -4.48
CA ALA A 205 3.75 -13.45 -3.60
C ALA A 205 2.68 -12.54 -4.23
N ASN A 206 1.81 -12.00 -3.41
CA ASN A 206 0.82 -10.99 -3.77
C ASN A 206 0.55 -10.05 -2.59
N GLY A 207 -0.44 -9.15 -2.70
CA GLY A 207 -0.80 -8.22 -1.64
C GLY A 207 -1.37 -8.86 -0.36
N TYR A 208 -1.77 -10.14 -0.41
CA TYR A 208 -2.24 -10.89 0.75
C TYR A 208 -1.09 -11.58 1.52
N GLY A 209 -0.03 -11.94 0.82
CA GLY A 209 1.09 -12.67 1.41
C GLY A 209 1.89 -13.46 0.36
N TYR A 210 2.53 -14.56 0.79
CA TYR A 210 3.21 -15.47 -0.11
C TYR A 210 2.86 -16.94 0.18
N SER A 211 2.93 -17.77 -0.85
CA SER A 211 2.75 -19.22 -0.75
C SER A 211 3.97 -19.91 -1.33
N LYS A 212 4.61 -20.79 -0.53
CA LYS A 212 5.75 -21.61 -0.98
C LYS A 212 5.31 -22.56 -2.09
N ILE A 213 6.22 -22.82 -3.03
CA ILE A 213 6.07 -23.77 -4.13
C ILE A 213 6.74 -25.09 -3.74
#